data_4921d5a966a88e892dd8c674d248b1e7
#
_entry.id   4921d5a966a88e892dd8c674d248b1e7
#
_cell.length_a   1.000
_cell.length_b   1.000
_cell.length_c   1.000
_cell.angle_alpha   90.00
_cell.angle_beta   90.00
_cell.angle_gamma   90.00
#
_symmetry.space_group_name_H-M   'P 1'
#
loop_
_entity.id
_entity.type
_entity.pdbx_description
1 polymer ?
#
loop_
_entity_poly.entity_id
_entity_poly.type
_entity_poly.pdbx_seq_one_letter_code
_entity_poly.pdbx_strand_id
1 'polypeptide(L)'
;YGDHRDLHSFPTRRSSDLMTVAEYLDFAAELKGVKKADRPAQVQSAAHRTGLEDVLPRLIRSLSKGYRQRVGVAQALLGRPQLIILDEPTVGLDPAQVIELRRLIRELGRTHTVILSSHILSEVKAVCDKALILSQGHLAAVVDLAAEERDLEELFLELTAPEETSDKKED
;
A
#
# COMPACT_ATOMS: atom_id res chain seq x y z
N TYR A 1 -24.97 18.74 -13.84
CA TYR A 1 -24.81 17.31 -13.59
C TYR A 1 -23.38 16.97 -13.96
N GLY A 2 -22.46 17.07 -12.99
CA GLY A 2 -21.02 16.83 -13.16
C GLY A 2 -20.70 15.38 -12.86
N ASP A 3 -20.24 14.70 -13.87
CA ASP A 3 -19.67 13.36 -13.79
C ASP A 3 -18.28 13.50 -13.13
N HIS A 4 -18.18 13.18 -11.85
CA HIS A 4 -16.92 13.06 -11.14
C HIS A 4 -16.23 11.76 -11.58
N ARG A 5 -15.50 11.83 -12.69
CA ARG A 5 -14.59 10.76 -13.10
C ARG A 5 -13.40 10.77 -12.18
N ASP A 6 -13.28 9.71 -11.40
CA ASP A 6 -12.12 9.39 -10.56
C ASP A 6 -10.83 9.41 -11.39
N LEU A 7 -10.06 10.51 -11.26
CA LEU A 7 -8.80 10.76 -11.97
C LEU A 7 -7.59 10.07 -11.33
N HIS A 8 -7.78 9.09 -10.45
CA HIS A 8 -6.72 8.40 -9.74
C HIS A 8 -6.73 6.88 -9.97
N SER A 9 -6.81 6.43 -11.21
CA SER A 9 -6.46 5.07 -11.55
C SER A 9 -5.44 5.08 -12.69
N PHE A 10 -4.25 4.56 -12.39
CA PHE A 10 -3.31 4.03 -13.40
C PHE A 10 -4.08 3.25 -14.48
N PRO A 11 -3.50 3.06 -15.68
CA PRO A 11 -4.24 2.78 -16.88
C PRO A 11 -5.32 1.75 -16.66
N THR A 12 -6.50 2.29 -16.58
CA THR A 12 -7.82 1.68 -16.60
C THR A 12 -7.91 0.28 -16.01
N ARG A 13 -8.46 0.17 -14.79
CA ARG A 13 -8.93 -1.11 -14.20
C ARG A 13 -9.52 -2.08 -15.24
N ARG A 14 -10.08 -1.58 -16.33
CA ARG A 14 -10.70 -2.42 -17.38
C ARG A 14 -9.73 -3.16 -18.28
N SER A 15 -8.56 -2.62 -18.61
CA SER A 15 -7.60 -3.33 -19.48
C SER A 15 -6.76 -4.35 -18.70
N SER A 16 -6.33 -4.02 -17.47
CA SER A 16 -5.63 -4.98 -16.61
C SER A 16 -6.51 -6.14 -16.15
N ASP A 17 -7.82 -5.92 -15.99
CA ASP A 17 -8.77 -6.95 -15.59
C ASP A 17 -8.88 -8.10 -16.61
N LEU A 18 -8.59 -7.82 -17.88
CA LEU A 18 -8.62 -8.80 -18.99
C LEU A 18 -7.28 -9.53 -19.17
N MET A 19 -6.24 -9.14 -18.45
CA MET A 19 -4.95 -9.81 -18.48
C MET A 19 -4.89 -10.92 -17.42
N THR A 20 -4.09 -11.93 -17.67
CA THR A 20 -3.66 -12.85 -16.62
C THR A 20 -2.68 -12.14 -15.69
N VAL A 21 -2.48 -12.68 -14.48
CA VAL A 21 -1.49 -12.14 -13.52
C VAL A 21 -0.10 -12.10 -14.15
N ALA A 22 0.29 -13.17 -14.87
CA ALA A 22 1.59 -13.24 -15.53
C ALA A 22 1.77 -12.16 -16.59
N GLU A 23 0.78 -11.99 -17.48
CA GLU A 23 0.81 -10.96 -18.53
C GLU A 23 0.88 -9.54 -17.93
N TYR A 24 0.11 -9.28 -16.89
CA TYR A 24 0.11 -7.99 -16.21
C TYR A 24 1.45 -7.68 -15.54
N LEU A 25 2.03 -8.66 -14.86
CA LEU A 25 3.34 -8.46 -14.20
C LEU A 25 4.47 -8.31 -15.22
N ASP A 26 4.44 -9.04 -16.36
CA ASP A 26 5.40 -8.85 -17.44
C ASP A 26 5.29 -7.45 -18.05
N PHE A 27 4.07 -7.00 -18.34
CA PHE A 27 3.80 -5.65 -18.81
C PHE A 27 4.28 -4.58 -17.83
N ALA A 28 4.00 -4.76 -16.54
CA ALA A 28 4.46 -3.84 -15.50
C ALA A 28 6.01 -3.81 -15.38
N ALA A 29 6.66 -4.97 -15.55
CA ALA A 29 8.12 -5.06 -15.60
C ALA A 29 8.69 -4.29 -16.80
N GLU A 30 8.03 -4.38 -17.97
CA GLU A 30 8.39 -3.61 -19.15
C GLU A 30 8.33 -2.11 -18.90
N LEU A 31 7.22 -1.61 -18.36
CA LEU A 31 7.03 -0.20 -18.04
C LEU A 31 8.09 0.32 -17.05
N LYS A 32 8.57 -0.54 -16.16
CA LYS A 32 9.65 -0.22 -15.21
C LYS A 32 11.06 -0.36 -15.82
N GLY A 33 11.17 -0.60 -17.12
CA GLY A 33 12.45 -0.68 -17.81
C GLY A 33 13.24 -1.98 -17.58
N VAL A 34 12.59 -3.04 -17.06
CA VAL A 34 13.22 -4.36 -16.92
C VAL A 34 13.51 -4.95 -18.29
N LYS A 35 14.76 -5.36 -18.54
CA LYS A 35 15.16 -5.96 -19.82
C LYS A 35 14.34 -7.22 -20.09
N LYS A 36 13.94 -7.44 -21.34
CA LYS A 36 13.09 -8.57 -21.76
C LYS A 36 13.62 -9.93 -21.26
N ALA A 37 14.94 -10.12 -21.29
CA ALA A 37 15.56 -11.36 -20.83
C ALA A 37 15.41 -11.60 -19.31
N ASP A 38 15.28 -10.55 -18.51
CA ASP A 38 15.22 -10.62 -17.05
C ASP A 38 13.78 -10.66 -16.51
N ARG A 39 12.79 -10.31 -17.33
CA ARG A 39 11.37 -10.19 -16.91
C ARG A 39 10.81 -11.51 -16.34
N PRO A 40 11.00 -12.68 -17.01
CA PRO A 40 10.46 -13.93 -16.48
C PRO A 40 10.96 -14.24 -15.07
N ALA A 41 12.26 -14.05 -14.82
CA ALA A 41 12.85 -14.29 -13.50
C ALA A 41 12.33 -13.31 -12.44
N GLN A 42 12.16 -12.03 -12.81
CA GLN A 42 11.60 -11.04 -11.87
C GLN A 42 10.12 -11.27 -11.58
N VAL A 43 9.33 -11.64 -12.60
CA VAL A 43 7.90 -11.98 -12.42
C VAL A 43 7.76 -13.19 -11.50
N GLN A 44 8.54 -14.25 -11.72
CA GLN A 44 8.54 -15.42 -10.84
C GLN A 44 8.95 -15.08 -9.41
N SER A 45 10.01 -14.30 -9.24
CA SER A 45 10.46 -13.86 -7.91
C SER A 45 9.41 -13.02 -7.19
N ALA A 46 8.76 -12.09 -7.89
CA ALA A 46 7.69 -11.28 -7.32
C ALA A 46 6.47 -12.14 -6.96
N ALA A 47 6.06 -13.06 -7.83
CA ALA A 47 4.96 -13.99 -7.58
C ALA A 47 5.23 -14.88 -6.37
N HIS A 48 6.42 -15.44 -6.26
CA HIS A 48 6.83 -16.27 -5.12
C HIS A 48 6.75 -15.50 -3.80
N ARG A 49 7.33 -14.29 -3.74
CA ARG A 49 7.32 -13.44 -2.54
C ARG A 49 5.93 -13.02 -2.11
N THR A 50 4.97 -12.95 -3.03
CA THR A 50 3.60 -12.50 -2.75
C THR A 50 2.57 -13.63 -2.72
N GLY A 51 3.01 -14.91 -2.91
CA GLY A 51 2.12 -16.08 -2.91
C GLY A 51 1.12 -16.09 -4.06
N LEU A 52 1.59 -15.75 -5.28
CA LEU A 52 0.78 -15.66 -6.49
C LEU A 52 1.06 -16.78 -7.51
N GLU A 53 1.96 -17.71 -7.20
CA GLU A 53 2.45 -18.71 -8.16
C GLU A 53 1.32 -19.53 -8.79
N ASP A 54 0.39 -20.00 -7.98
CA ASP A 54 -0.74 -20.83 -8.42
C ASP A 54 -1.80 -20.05 -9.21
N VAL A 55 -1.76 -18.72 -9.17
CA VAL A 55 -2.74 -17.85 -9.84
C VAL A 55 -2.17 -17.07 -11.02
N LEU A 56 -0.88 -17.23 -11.33
CA LEU A 56 -0.24 -16.58 -12.49
C LEU A 56 -1.03 -16.74 -13.81
N PRO A 57 -1.59 -17.93 -14.14
CA PRO A 57 -2.35 -18.11 -15.39
C PRO A 57 -3.81 -17.60 -15.29
N ARG A 58 -4.25 -17.11 -14.14
CA ARG A 58 -5.65 -16.67 -13.95
C ARG A 58 -5.83 -15.21 -14.33
N LEU A 59 -7.01 -14.88 -14.87
CA LEU A 59 -7.39 -13.49 -15.16
C LEU A 59 -7.53 -12.71 -13.86
N ILE A 60 -7.01 -11.47 -13.82
CA ILE A 60 -7.05 -10.59 -12.63
C ILE A 60 -8.49 -10.35 -12.16
N ARG A 61 -9.44 -10.18 -13.10
CA ARG A 61 -10.86 -10.01 -12.75
C ARG A 61 -11.49 -11.19 -11.98
N SER A 62 -10.95 -12.40 -12.15
CA SER A 62 -11.45 -13.61 -11.49
C SER A 62 -10.86 -13.83 -10.10
N LEU A 63 -9.93 -12.98 -9.66
CA LEU A 63 -9.28 -13.08 -8.36
C LEU A 63 -10.13 -12.48 -7.24
N SER A 64 -9.97 -13.00 -6.03
CA SER A 64 -10.46 -12.34 -4.82
C SER A 64 -9.80 -10.98 -4.61
N LYS A 65 -10.38 -10.13 -3.78
CA LYS A 65 -9.80 -8.82 -3.46
C LYS A 65 -8.39 -8.96 -2.88
N GLY A 66 -8.16 -9.91 -1.98
CA GLY A 66 -6.86 -10.18 -1.38
C GLY A 66 -5.80 -10.59 -2.41
N TYR A 67 -6.15 -11.44 -3.36
CA TYR A 67 -5.24 -11.80 -4.45
C TYR A 67 -4.94 -10.59 -5.35
N ARG A 68 -5.93 -9.76 -5.69
CA ARG A 68 -5.68 -8.52 -6.45
C ARG A 68 -4.76 -7.56 -5.70
N GLN A 69 -4.92 -7.45 -4.38
CA GLN A 69 -4.01 -6.64 -3.55
C GLN A 69 -2.57 -7.16 -3.61
N ARG A 70 -2.38 -8.48 -3.51
CA ARG A 70 -1.06 -9.10 -3.66
C ARG A 70 -0.45 -8.90 -5.06
N VAL A 71 -1.27 -8.87 -6.12
CA VAL A 71 -0.81 -8.51 -7.48
C VAL A 71 -0.28 -7.08 -7.50
N GLY A 72 -0.95 -6.13 -6.83
CA GLY A 72 -0.45 -4.76 -6.67
C GLY A 72 0.90 -4.70 -5.94
N VAL A 73 1.06 -5.49 -4.87
CA VAL A 73 2.35 -5.58 -4.15
C VAL A 73 3.42 -6.23 -5.03
N ALA A 74 3.10 -7.31 -5.76
CA ALA A 74 4.03 -7.96 -6.69
C ALA A 74 4.52 -6.98 -7.78
N GLN A 75 3.59 -6.20 -8.35
CA GLN A 75 3.93 -5.13 -9.29
C GLN A 75 4.91 -4.12 -8.67
N ALA A 76 4.70 -3.73 -7.40
CA ALA A 76 5.57 -2.80 -6.71
C ALA A 76 7.02 -3.34 -6.61
N LEU A 77 7.21 -4.64 -6.46
CA LEU A 77 8.52 -5.31 -6.34
C LEU A 77 9.33 -5.38 -7.63
N LEU A 78 8.69 -5.26 -8.80
CA LEU A 78 9.37 -5.32 -10.08
C LEU A 78 10.34 -4.15 -10.27
N GLY A 79 11.47 -4.40 -10.92
CA GLY A 79 12.53 -3.41 -11.11
C GLY A 79 13.46 -3.25 -9.91
N ARG A 80 13.31 -4.06 -8.86
CA ARG A 80 14.14 -4.06 -7.64
C ARG A 80 14.20 -2.68 -6.96
N PRO A 81 13.05 -2.10 -6.58
CA PRO A 81 13.00 -0.78 -5.98
C PRO A 81 13.66 -0.80 -4.60
N GLN A 82 14.26 0.33 -4.21
CA GLN A 82 14.71 0.55 -2.82
C GLN A 82 13.55 1.01 -1.93
N LEU A 83 12.58 1.70 -2.52
CA LEU A 83 11.40 2.25 -1.84
C LEU A 83 10.12 1.65 -2.44
N ILE A 84 9.24 1.18 -1.59
CA ILE A 84 7.90 0.67 -1.93
C ILE A 84 6.87 1.58 -1.25
N ILE A 85 5.89 2.05 -2.01
CA ILE A 85 4.80 2.86 -1.49
C ILE A 85 3.50 2.07 -1.68
N LEU A 86 2.76 1.88 -0.59
CA LEU A 86 1.49 1.16 -0.54
C LEU A 86 0.40 2.09 0.02
N ASP A 87 -0.60 2.36 -0.79
CA ASP A 87 -1.72 3.20 -0.39
C ASP A 87 -2.88 2.32 0.08
N GLU A 88 -3.26 2.48 1.37
CA GLU A 88 -4.35 1.76 2.04
C GLU A 88 -4.37 0.24 1.74
N PRO A 89 -3.25 -0.49 1.95
CA PRO A 89 -3.08 -1.84 1.41
C PRO A 89 -4.04 -2.88 2.00
N THR A 90 -4.63 -2.63 3.16
CA THR A 90 -5.50 -3.57 3.90
C THR A 90 -6.99 -3.31 3.71
N VAL A 91 -7.36 -2.18 3.11
CA VAL A 91 -8.76 -1.75 3.01
C VAL A 91 -9.63 -2.79 2.29
N GLY A 92 -10.68 -3.22 3.00
CA GLY A 92 -11.71 -4.15 2.52
C GLY A 92 -11.22 -5.57 2.30
N LEU A 93 -10.14 -5.98 2.98
CA LEU A 93 -9.74 -7.36 3.15
C LEU A 93 -10.46 -7.95 4.37
N ASP A 94 -10.65 -9.27 4.36
CA ASP A 94 -11.09 -9.98 5.55
C ASP A 94 -9.94 -10.12 6.58
N PRO A 95 -10.22 -10.43 7.85
CA PRO A 95 -9.20 -10.48 8.90
C PRO A 95 -8.04 -11.44 8.62
N ALA A 96 -8.30 -12.58 7.98
CA ALA A 96 -7.25 -13.56 7.64
C ALA A 96 -6.31 -12.98 6.57
N GLN A 97 -6.86 -12.35 5.54
CA GLN A 97 -6.10 -11.69 4.48
C GLN A 97 -5.28 -10.50 5.01
N VAL A 98 -5.82 -9.75 5.97
CA VAL A 98 -5.09 -8.66 6.65
C VAL A 98 -3.85 -9.20 7.37
N ILE A 99 -3.99 -10.31 8.12
CA ILE A 99 -2.87 -10.94 8.83
C ILE A 99 -1.77 -11.38 7.84
N GLU A 100 -2.16 -12.01 6.74
CA GLU A 100 -1.22 -12.46 5.71
C GLU A 100 -0.51 -11.29 5.03
N LEU A 101 -1.24 -10.22 4.70
CA LEU A 101 -0.67 -9.04 4.07
C LEU A 101 0.28 -8.28 5.02
N ARG A 102 -0.06 -8.17 6.32
CA ARG A 102 0.84 -7.61 7.34
C ARG A 102 2.16 -8.39 7.44
N ARG A 103 2.09 -9.72 7.39
CA ARG A 103 3.28 -10.57 7.38
C ARG A 103 4.15 -10.27 6.16
N LEU A 104 3.55 -10.20 4.97
CA LEU A 104 4.23 -9.86 3.73
C LEU A 104 4.90 -8.48 3.82
N ILE A 105 4.19 -7.44 4.29
CA ILE A 105 4.74 -6.09 4.44
C ILE A 105 5.95 -6.07 5.38
N ARG A 106 5.87 -6.77 6.52
CA ARG A 106 7.02 -6.90 7.43
C ARG A 106 8.23 -7.59 6.81
N GLU A 107 8.01 -8.64 6.02
CA GLU A 107 9.08 -9.32 5.28
C GLU A 107 9.73 -8.41 4.25
N LEU A 108 8.94 -7.61 3.55
CA LEU A 108 9.43 -6.61 2.60
C LEU A 108 10.25 -5.53 3.30
N GLY A 109 9.84 -5.07 4.48
CA GLY A 109 10.55 -4.07 5.29
C GLY A 109 11.96 -4.48 5.70
N ARG A 110 12.29 -5.79 5.69
CA ARG A 110 13.66 -6.26 5.99
C ARG A 110 14.67 -5.92 4.88
N THR A 111 14.21 -5.71 3.66
CA THR A 111 15.08 -5.55 2.48
C THR A 111 14.77 -4.29 1.67
N HIS A 112 13.68 -3.59 1.99
CA HIS A 112 13.22 -2.40 1.31
C HIS A 112 12.77 -1.36 2.33
N THR A 113 12.86 -0.08 1.98
CA THR A 113 12.08 0.94 2.70
C THR A 113 10.64 0.83 2.23
N VAL A 114 9.70 0.64 3.17
CA VAL A 114 8.26 0.58 2.87
C VAL A 114 7.57 1.76 3.51
N ILE A 115 6.86 2.54 2.69
CA ILE A 115 5.93 3.58 3.16
C ILE A 115 4.52 3.07 2.89
N LEU A 116 3.67 3.10 3.89
CA LEU A 116 2.26 2.78 3.70
C LEU A 116 1.37 3.88 4.28
N SER A 117 0.26 4.15 3.62
CA SER A 117 -0.82 4.92 4.21
C SER A 117 -1.81 3.98 4.91
N SER A 118 -2.39 4.41 6.01
CA SER A 118 -3.53 3.76 6.65
C SER A 118 -4.24 4.74 7.59
N HIS A 119 -5.54 4.61 7.67
CA HIS A 119 -6.37 5.28 8.67
C HIS A 119 -6.66 4.37 9.88
N ILE A 120 -6.15 3.14 9.89
CA ILE A 120 -6.32 2.16 10.97
C ILE A 120 -5.03 2.12 11.80
N LEU A 121 -5.01 2.84 12.93
CA LEU A 121 -3.82 3.03 13.76
C LEU A 121 -3.28 1.71 14.34
N SER A 122 -4.17 0.75 14.66
CA SER A 122 -3.76 -0.58 15.11
C SER A 122 -3.00 -1.37 14.04
N GLU A 123 -3.22 -1.09 12.75
CA GLU A 123 -2.45 -1.67 11.65
C GLU A 123 -1.08 -1.02 11.54
N VAL A 124 -1.00 0.30 11.68
CA VAL A 124 0.26 1.04 11.71
C VAL A 124 1.16 0.50 12.82
N LYS A 125 0.63 0.41 14.05
CA LYS A 125 1.36 -0.22 15.19
C LYS A 125 1.83 -1.65 14.89
N ALA A 126 1.02 -2.39 14.14
CA ALA A 126 1.32 -3.81 13.87
C ALA A 126 2.42 -4.02 12.84
N VAL A 127 2.71 -3.10 11.92
CA VAL A 127 3.63 -3.33 10.79
C VAL A 127 4.73 -2.31 10.61
N CYS A 128 4.62 -1.11 11.21
CA CYS A 128 5.56 -0.02 11.04
C CYS A 128 6.52 0.10 12.22
N ASP A 129 7.71 0.64 11.97
CA ASP A 129 8.67 1.06 13.00
C ASP A 129 8.44 2.53 13.37
N LYS A 130 7.98 3.34 12.41
CA LYS A 130 7.71 4.76 12.57
C LYS A 130 6.38 5.15 11.96
N ALA A 131 5.70 6.12 12.56
CA ALA A 131 4.51 6.74 12.01
C ALA A 131 4.76 8.22 11.71
N LEU A 132 4.25 8.67 10.56
CA LEU A 132 4.20 10.09 10.20
C LEU A 132 2.74 10.54 10.29
N ILE A 133 2.46 11.46 11.20
CA ILE A 133 1.12 12.02 11.38
C ILE A 133 1.02 13.28 10.53
N LEU A 134 0.05 13.29 9.61
CA LEU A 134 -0.24 14.43 8.76
C LEU A 134 -1.54 15.08 9.24
N SER A 135 -1.53 16.40 9.38
CA SER A 135 -2.71 17.20 9.70
C SER A 135 -2.77 18.40 8.77
N GLN A 136 -3.91 18.67 8.15
CA GLN A 136 -4.15 19.82 7.25
C GLN A 136 -3.07 20.01 6.17
N GLY A 137 -2.51 18.91 5.65
CA GLY A 137 -1.46 18.94 4.62
C GLY A 137 -0.04 19.18 5.15
N HIS A 138 0.15 19.26 6.46
CA HIS A 138 1.44 19.42 7.12
C HIS A 138 1.84 18.17 7.90
N LEU A 139 3.15 17.96 8.06
CA LEU A 139 3.69 16.92 8.93
C LEU A 139 3.60 17.40 10.39
N ALA A 140 2.64 16.86 11.14
CA ALA A 140 2.42 17.20 12.54
C ALA A 140 3.44 16.53 13.47
N ALA A 141 3.75 15.25 13.23
CA ALA A 141 4.74 14.51 14.04
C ALA A 141 5.37 13.36 13.28
N VAL A 142 6.56 12.97 13.72
CA VAL A 142 7.25 11.71 13.40
C VAL A 142 7.38 10.93 14.69
N VAL A 143 6.73 9.79 14.78
CA VAL A 143 6.65 8.96 15.99
C VAL A 143 7.46 7.69 15.80
N ASP A 144 8.38 7.40 16.70
CA ASP A 144 9.06 6.10 16.79
C ASP A 144 8.18 5.17 17.62
N LEU A 145 7.59 4.16 16.96
CA LEU A 145 6.57 3.30 17.60
C LEU A 145 7.15 2.34 18.64
N ALA A 146 8.48 2.14 18.64
CA ALA A 146 9.15 1.33 19.66
C ALA A 146 9.45 2.13 20.94
N ALA A 147 9.60 3.46 20.82
CA ALA A 147 9.96 4.35 21.93
C ALA A 147 8.77 5.13 22.50
N GLU A 148 7.64 5.18 21.78
CA GLU A 148 6.44 5.93 22.20
C GLU A 148 5.64 5.13 23.24
N GLU A 149 5.49 5.71 24.43
CA GLU A 149 4.74 5.11 25.55
C GLU A 149 3.24 5.46 25.51
N ARG A 150 2.88 6.58 24.84
CA ARG A 150 1.50 7.04 24.72
C ARG A 150 0.72 6.18 23.71
N ASP A 151 -0.59 6.17 23.89
CA ASP A 151 -1.44 5.56 22.88
C ASP A 151 -1.42 6.37 21.57
N LEU A 152 -1.19 5.68 20.44
CA LEU A 152 -1.09 6.33 19.13
C LEU A 152 -2.43 6.99 18.73
N GLU A 153 -3.56 6.48 19.24
CA GLU A 153 -4.88 7.03 18.95
C GLU A 153 -5.08 8.34 19.71
N GLU A 154 -4.64 8.40 20.97
CA GLU A 154 -4.68 9.64 21.78
C GLU A 154 -3.76 10.70 21.16
N LEU A 155 -2.54 10.32 20.82
CA LEU A 155 -1.57 11.20 20.16
C LEU A 155 -2.09 11.73 18.82
N PHE A 156 -2.70 10.86 18.01
CA PHE A 156 -3.28 11.25 16.73
C PHE A 156 -4.41 12.27 16.91
N LEU A 157 -5.32 12.03 17.87
CA LEU A 157 -6.43 12.95 18.16
C LEU A 157 -5.93 14.30 18.66
N GLU A 158 -4.93 14.33 19.55
CA GLU A 158 -4.31 15.56 20.04
C GLU A 158 -3.71 16.39 18.89
N LEU A 159 -2.95 15.76 18.00
CA LEU A 159 -2.24 16.43 16.91
C LEU A 159 -3.13 16.81 15.71
N THR A 160 -4.31 16.22 15.61
CA THR A 160 -5.24 16.48 14.50
C THR A 160 -6.49 17.25 14.93
N ALA A 161 -6.65 17.53 16.22
CA ALA A 161 -7.74 18.37 16.72
C ALA A 161 -7.74 19.72 15.99
N PRO A 162 -8.91 20.22 15.54
CA PRO A 162 -9.00 21.57 15.02
C PRO A 162 -8.57 22.57 16.11
N GLU A 163 -7.68 23.52 15.75
CA GLU A 163 -7.40 24.63 16.65
C GLU A 163 -8.74 25.34 16.95
N GLU A 164 -9.15 25.34 18.22
CA GLU A 164 -10.25 26.18 18.66
C GLU A 164 -9.84 27.63 18.37
N THR A 165 -10.39 28.21 17.31
CA THR A 165 -10.29 29.63 17.07
C THR A 165 -10.90 30.31 18.28
N SER A 166 -10.04 30.76 19.20
CA SER A 166 -10.41 31.66 20.25
C SER A 166 -10.85 32.97 19.61
N ASP A 167 -12.11 33.05 19.21
CA ASP A 167 -12.78 34.31 18.96
C ASP A 167 -12.73 35.12 20.24
N LYS A 168 -11.64 35.87 20.41
CA LYS A 168 -11.65 37.02 21.31
C LYS A 168 -12.64 38.01 20.71
N LYS A 169 -13.87 37.98 21.20
CA LYS A 169 -14.75 39.14 21.17
C LYS A 169 -14.03 40.25 21.95
N GLU A 170 -13.45 41.16 21.22
CA GLU A 170 -13.19 42.50 21.74
C GLU A 170 -14.53 43.25 21.67
N ASP A 171 -15.11 43.50 22.85
CA ASP A 171 -16.12 44.53 23.08
C ASP A 171 -15.44 45.90 23.14
#